data_e2aef60e7985d6e81b9b9c61b68cf196
#
_entry.id   e2aef60e7985d6e81b9b9c61b68cf196
#
_cell.length_a   1.000
_cell.length_b   1.000
_cell.length_c   1.000
_cell.angle_alpha   90.00
_cell.angle_beta   90.00
_cell.angle_gamma   90.00
#
_symmetry.space_group_name_H-M   'P 1'
#
loop_
_entity.id
_entity.type
_entity.pdbx_description
1 polymer ?
#
loop_
_entity_poly.entity_id
_entity_poly.type
_entity_poly.pdbx_seq_one_letter_code
_entity_poly.pdbx_strand_id
1 'polypeptide(L)'
;LQPITLIEGVFSADEMPIVIEQNIEVVVHHQAQLDWLLAHKETYIAKDLKVWVKLNSGMNRLGFKIDVIKDVIHTLKAEGFSCVLAMHFANADAEHPLNDEQIRQFLEIKNDCAPILASCCNSAAIYKYPELHFDYVRPGIMLYGATPFADRDVHDLDLKPVMTFTAEIIALNEIQAGEHVGYGSTFTADQNMTLAIVSIGYGDGY
;
A
#
# COMPACT_ATOMS: atom_id res chain seq x y z
N LEU A 1 -17.37 11.32 9.82
CA LEU A 1 -16.34 11.03 8.82
C LEU A 1 -15.56 9.80 9.26
N GLN A 2 -15.10 8.97 8.32
CA GLN A 2 -14.24 7.83 8.62
C GLN A 2 -12.83 8.34 8.94
N PRO A 3 -12.10 7.69 9.86
CA PRO A 3 -10.71 8.06 10.13
C PRO A 3 -9.84 7.93 8.86
N ILE A 4 -8.92 8.86 8.70
CA ILE A 4 -7.93 8.86 7.61
C ILE A 4 -6.57 8.64 8.23
N THR A 5 -5.75 7.75 7.64
CA THR A 5 -4.38 7.50 8.08
C THR A 5 -3.40 7.78 6.94
N LEU A 6 -2.41 8.64 7.17
CA LEU A 6 -1.29 8.83 6.23
C LEU A 6 -0.30 7.68 6.37
N ILE A 7 -0.27 6.78 5.38
CA ILE A 7 0.53 5.54 5.42
C ILE A 7 2.04 5.80 5.39
N GLU A 8 2.47 6.93 4.85
CA GLU A 8 3.88 7.37 4.81
C GLU A 8 4.21 8.36 5.92
N GLY A 9 3.19 8.78 6.70
CA GLY A 9 3.34 9.81 7.73
C GLY A 9 3.48 11.20 7.13
N VAL A 10 3.99 12.13 7.92
CA VAL A 10 4.28 13.50 7.52
C VAL A 10 5.71 13.62 7.01
N PHE A 11 5.96 14.52 6.06
CA PHE A 11 7.28 14.75 5.45
C PHE A 11 8.05 15.89 6.12
N SER A 12 7.36 16.77 6.87
CA SER A 12 7.98 17.85 7.62
C SER A 12 7.24 18.14 8.93
N ALA A 13 7.91 18.83 9.87
CA ALA A 13 7.30 19.24 11.11
C ALA A 13 6.10 20.18 10.91
N ASP A 14 6.13 20.99 9.86
CA ASP A 14 5.09 21.99 9.55
C ASP A 14 3.76 21.36 9.15
N GLU A 15 3.76 20.08 8.77
CA GLU A 15 2.53 19.34 8.45
C GLU A 15 1.78 18.85 9.71
N MET A 16 2.46 18.74 10.85
CA MET A 16 1.87 18.24 12.09
C MET A 16 0.62 19.01 12.54
N PRO A 17 0.64 20.35 12.59
CA PRO A 17 -0.57 21.10 12.94
C PRO A 17 -1.75 20.83 11.99
N ILE A 18 -1.47 20.65 10.69
CA ILE A 18 -2.50 20.43 9.66
C ILE A 18 -3.15 19.07 9.86
N VAL A 19 -2.35 18.00 10.03
CA VAL A 19 -2.91 16.64 10.23
C VAL A 19 -3.72 16.55 11.52
N ILE A 20 -3.29 17.23 12.58
CA ILE A 20 -4.02 17.28 13.84
C ILE A 20 -5.34 18.04 13.68
N GLU A 21 -5.34 19.20 13.02
CA GLU A 21 -6.54 20.00 12.78
C GLU A 21 -7.58 19.19 11.98
N GLN A 22 -7.14 18.47 10.95
CA GLN A 22 -7.97 17.66 10.06
C GLN A 22 -8.35 16.29 10.65
N ASN A 23 -7.93 15.95 11.88
CA ASN A 23 -8.14 14.65 12.54
C ASN A 23 -7.59 13.48 11.71
N ILE A 24 -6.36 13.62 11.20
CA ILE A 24 -5.67 12.61 10.41
C ILE A 24 -4.67 11.86 11.29
N GLU A 25 -4.75 10.53 11.30
CA GLU A 25 -3.79 9.65 11.94
C GLU A 25 -2.51 9.57 11.10
N VAL A 26 -1.36 9.34 11.73
CA VAL A 26 -0.08 9.25 11.01
C VAL A 26 0.66 7.96 11.30
N VAL A 27 1.35 7.46 10.28
CA VAL A 27 2.38 6.44 10.45
C VAL A 27 3.68 7.12 10.86
N VAL A 28 4.38 6.54 11.85
CA VAL A 28 5.71 6.95 12.27
C VAL A 28 6.68 5.81 11.95
N HIS A 29 7.75 6.12 11.23
CA HIS A 29 8.69 5.12 10.74
C HIS A 29 10.17 5.52 10.84
N HIS A 30 10.48 6.72 11.34
CA HIS A 30 11.83 7.18 11.65
C HIS A 30 11.82 8.23 12.77
N GLN A 31 13.01 8.51 13.33
CA GLN A 31 13.17 9.32 14.55
C GLN A 31 12.61 10.73 14.41
N ALA A 32 12.85 11.41 13.29
CA ALA A 32 12.37 12.80 13.15
C ALA A 32 10.83 12.90 13.22
N GLN A 33 10.09 11.95 12.63
CA GLN A 33 8.63 11.91 12.75
C GLN A 33 8.18 11.65 14.18
N LEU A 34 8.90 10.79 14.93
CA LEU A 34 8.65 10.59 16.36
C LEU A 34 8.84 11.88 17.14
N ASP A 35 9.93 12.60 16.89
CA ASP A 35 10.23 13.86 17.56
C ASP A 35 9.18 14.94 17.27
N TRP A 36 8.74 15.06 16.02
CA TRP A 36 7.67 15.97 15.63
C TRP A 36 6.33 15.63 16.29
N LEU A 37 5.99 14.35 16.36
CA LEU A 37 4.78 13.88 17.03
C LEU A 37 4.82 14.18 18.53
N LEU A 38 5.94 13.89 19.20
CA LEU A 38 6.13 14.16 20.63
C LEU A 38 6.06 15.68 20.95
N ALA A 39 6.53 16.52 20.05
CA ALA A 39 6.41 17.97 20.19
C ALA A 39 4.95 18.48 20.16
N HIS A 40 4.03 17.67 19.59
CA HIS A 40 2.60 18.01 19.48
C HIS A 40 1.70 17.06 20.30
N LYS A 41 2.28 16.32 21.27
CA LYS A 41 1.60 15.23 21.98
C LYS A 41 0.26 15.61 22.60
N GLU A 42 0.19 16.76 23.28
CA GLU A 42 -1.02 17.19 24.01
C GLU A 42 -2.22 17.35 23.05
N THR A 43 -2.00 18.03 21.93
CA THR A 43 -3.06 18.27 20.95
C THR A 43 -3.43 17.02 20.17
N TYR A 44 -2.47 16.14 19.87
CA TYR A 44 -2.69 14.90 19.16
C TYR A 44 -3.50 13.91 20.02
N ILE A 45 -3.13 13.74 21.28
CA ILE A 45 -3.80 12.85 22.24
C ILE A 45 -5.21 13.36 22.56
N ALA A 46 -5.38 14.69 22.72
CA ALA A 46 -6.69 15.28 23.00
C ALA A 46 -7.73 15.03 21.90
N LYS A 47 -7.31 14.67 20.69
CA LYS A 47 -8.17 14.30 19.56
C LYS A 47 -8.36 12.79 19.41
N ASP A 48 -7.83 11.98 20.32
CA ASP A 48 -7.89 10.51 20.30
C ASP A 48 -7.39 9.91 18.97
N LEU A 49 -6.39 10.54 18.34
CA LEU A 49 -5.79 10.06 17.10
C LEU A 49 -4.79 8.95 17.39
N LYS A 50 -4.84 7.88 16.58
CA LYS A 50 -3.90 6.77 16.70
C LYS A 50 -2.58 7.06 15.99
N VAL A 51 -1.51 6.54 16.57
CA VAL A 51 -0.17 6.53 15.96
C VAL A 51 0.13 5.13 15.42
N TRP A 52 0.41 5.04 14.14
CA TRP A 52 0.76 3.80 13.48
C TRP A 52 2.28 3.63 13.47
N VAL A 53 2.82 2.81 14.36
CA VAL A 53 4.26 2.57 14.47
C VAL A 53 4.67 1.47 13.50
N LYS A 54 5.51 1.80 12.53
CA LYS A 54 5.85 0.89 11.44
C LYS A 54 7.12 0.10 11.73
N LEU A 55 6.99 -1.23 11.73
CA LEU A 55 8.09 -2.19 11.79
C LEU A 55 8.66 -2.42 10.38
N ASN A 56 9.97 -2.28 10.23
CA ASN A 56 10.71 -2.82 9.09
C ASN A 56 11.13 -4.27 9.40
N SER A 57 10.31 -5.20 8.97
CA SER A 57 10.54 -6.65 9.17
C SER A 57 11.26 -7.32 8.00
N GLY A 58 11.85 -6.55 7.07
CA GLY A 58 12.61 -7.08 5.95
C GLY A 58 12.27 -6.53 4.56
N MET A 59 11.22 -5.72 4.43
CA MET A 59 10.93 -5.04 3.16
C MET A 59 11.93 -3.92 2.84
N ASN A 60 12.58 -3.35 3.86
CA ASN A 60 13.61 -2.33 3.76
C ASN A 60 13.23 -1.06 3.00
N ARG A 61 11.95 -0.69 3.06
CA ARG A 61 11.44 0.56 2.48
C ARG A 61 11.24 1.64 3.54
N LEU A 62 10.41 1.39 4.54
CA LEU A 62 10.11 2.30 5.66
C LEU A 62 9.89 1.48 6.94
N GLY A 63 10.22 2.03 8.09
CA GLY A 63 9.97 1.43 9.40
C GLY A 63 11.19 1.41 10.31
N PHE A 64 10.93 1.35 11.62
CA PHE A 64 11.95 1.10 12.62
C PHE A 64 12.41 -0.36 12.58
N LYS A 65 13.66 -0.59 12.85
CA LYS A 65 14.21 -1.94 13.00
C LYS A 65 13.68 -2.61 14.27
N ILE A 66 13.78 -3.95 14.31
CA ILE A 66 13.24 -4.76 15.41
C ILE A 66 13.86 -4.44 16.76
N ASP A 67 15.12 -4.04 16.79
CA ASP A 67 15.87 -3.67 17.99
C ASP A 67 15.48 -2.30 18.58
N VAL A 68 14.82 -1.46 17.79
CA VAL A 68 14.45 -0.07 18.16
C VAL A 68 12.95 0.09 18.40
N ILE A 69 12.11 -0.64 17.66
CA ILE A 69 10.66 -0.38 17.63
C ILE A 69 9.98 -0.56 18.99
N LYS A 70 10.47 -1.48 19.83
CA LYS A 70 9.90 -1.71 21.16
C LYS A 70 10.01 -0.46 22.03
N ASP A 71 11.17 0.17 22.04
CA ASP A 71 11.42 1.41 22.81
C ASP A 71 10.57 2.56 22.28
N VAL A 72 10.40 2.67 20.96
CA VAL A 72 9.51 3.66 20.34
C VAL A 72 8.06 3.47 20.80
N ILE A 73 7.54 2.24 20.77
CA ILE A 73 6.17 1.94 21.21
C ILE A 73 6.01 2.21 22.70
N HIS A 74 6.98 1.80 23.53
CA HIS A 74 6.93 2.04 24.97
C HIS A 74 6.97 3.53 25.29
N THR A 75 7.81 4.31 24.61
CA THR A 75 7.87 5.76 24.75
C THR A 75 6.51 6.39 24.42
N LEU A 76 5.92 6.05 23.25
CA LEU A 76 4.62 6.59 22.85
C LEU A 76 3.51 6.22 23.83
N LYS A 77 3.47 4.98 24.30
CA LYS A 77 2.49 4.54 25.31
C LYS A 77 2.65 5.25 26.65
N ALA A 78 3.89 5.44 27.11
CA ALA A 78 4.18 6.16 28.35
C ALA A 78 3.74 7.62 28.27
N GLU A 79 3.81 8.22 27.08
CA GLU A 79 3.32 9.57 26.82
C GLU A 79 1.79 9.65 26.58
N GLY A 80 1.09 8.50 26.58
CA GLY A 80 -0.38 8.45 26.49
C GLY A 80 -0.95 8.27 25.08
N PHE A 81 -0.11 7.98 24.08
CA PHE A 81 -0.60 7.72 22.71
C PHE A 81 -1.27 6.36 22.57
N SER A 82 -2.34 6.32 21.79
CA SER A 82 -2.94 5.08 21.28
C SER A 82 -2.14 4.58 20.07
N CYS A 83 -1.53 3.38 20.18
CA CYS A 83 -0.61 2.88 19.16
C CYS A 83 -1.23 1.73 18.35
N VAL A 84 -0.92 1.71 17.05
CA VAL A 84 -1.15 0.58 16.14
C VAL A 84 0.20 0.09 15.63
N LEU A 85 0.54 -1.19 15.87
CA LEU A 85 1.71 -1.80 15.26
C LEU A 85 1.41 -2.13 13.80
N ALA A 86 2.24 -1.68 12.86
CA ALA A 86 2.09 -1.95 11.45
C ALA A 86 3.36 -2.50 10.82
N MET A 87 3.22 -3.40 9.84
CA MET A 87 4.31 -3.79 8.93
C MET A 87 3.79 -3.92 7.49
N HIS A 88 4.65 -4.23 6.54
CA HIS A 88 4.24 -4.54 5.17
C HIS A 88 5.00 -5.77 4.66
N PHE A 89 4.25 -6.73 4.12
CA PHE A 89 4.82 -7.90 3.48
C PHE A 89 5.58 -7.53 2.21
N ALA A 90 6.76 -8.11 2.03
CA ALA A 90 7.55 -7.94 0.81
C ALA A 90 7.13 -8.91 -0.30
N ASN A 91 6.69 -10.14 0.06
CA ASN A 91 6.46 -11.24 -0.88
C ASN A 91 5.20 -12.05 -0.53
N ALA A 92 4.13 -11.41 -0.03
CA ALA A 92 2.92 -12.16 0.31
C ALA A 92 2.21 -12.78 -0.91
N ASP A 93 2.48 -12.26 -2.09
CA ASP A 93 2.00 -12.73 -3.39
C ASP A 93 2.66 -14.04 -3.86
N ALA A 94 3.75 -14.47 -3.22
CA ALA A 94 4.50 -15.67 -3.57
C ALA A 94 4.89 -16.50 -2.33
N GLU A 95 5.32 -17.76 -2.55
CA GLU A 95 5.99 -18.54 -1.52
C GLU A 95 7.43 -18.05 -1.37
N HIS A 96 7.74 -17.50 -0.20
CA HIS A 96 9.07 -16.95 0.07
C HIS A 96 9.40 -17.06 1.56
N PRO A 97 10.63 -17.53 1.95
CA PRO A 97 11.02 -17.70 3.34
C PRO A 97 10.96 -16.42 4.20
N LEU A 98 11.09 -15.26 3.56
CA LEU A 98 10.98 -13.96 4.23
C LEU A 98 9.58 -13.75 4.83
N ASN A 99 8.53 -14.37 4.29
CA ASN A 99 7.17 -14.22 4.82
C ASN A 99 7.09 -14.75 6.26
N ASP A 100 7.62 -15.93 6.52
CA ASP A 100 7.63 -16.54 7.86
C ASP A 100 8.46 -15.69 8.84
N GLU A 101 9.59 -15.18 8.40
CA GLU A 101 10.43 -14.31 9.22
C GLU A 101 9.75 -12.98 9.54
N GLN A 102 9.04 -12.37 8.56
CA GLN A 102 8.26 -11.17 8.79
C GLN A 102 7.13 -11.40 9.80
N ILE A 103 6.42 -12.52 9.68
CA ILE A 103 5.37 -12.93 10.62
C ILE A 103 5.96 -13.13 12.02
N ARG A 104 7.05 -13.88 12.14
CA ARG A 104 7.70 -14.13 13.41
C ARG A 104 8.08 -12.84 14.13
N GLN A 105 8.76 -11.93 13.43
CA GLN A 105 9.17 -10.64 13.99
C GLN A 105 7.97 -9.80 14.41
N PHE A 106 6.93 -9.74 13.57
CA PHE A 106 5.71 -8.98 13.87
C PHE A 106 5.00 -9.50 15.12
N LEU A 107 4.83 -10.81 15.22
CA LEU A 107 4.20 -11.45 16.39
C LEU A 107 5.00 -11.27 17.66
N GLU A 108 6.33 -11.32 17.58
CA GLU A 108 7.22 -11.03 18.72
C GLU A 108 6.96 -9.63 19.27
N ILE A 109 7.03 -8.60 18.40
CA ILE A 109 6.80 -7.21 18.82
C ILE A 109 5.36 -7.02 19.33
N LYS A 110 4.37 -7.62 18.64
CA LYS A 110 2.96 -7.53 19.06
C LYS A 110 2.75 -8.08 20.47
N ASN A 111 3.37 -9.21 20.78
CA ASN A 111 3.26 -9.85 22.09
C ASN A 111 3.99 -9.06 23.18
N ASP A 112 5.22 -8.61 22.92
CA ASP A 112 6.03 -7.86 23.87
C ASP A 112 5.43 -6.48 24.20
N CYS A 113 4.74 -5.88 23.23
CA CYS A 113 4.09 -4.58 23.40
C CYS A 113 2.58 -4.66 23.69
N ALA A 114 2.05 -5.82 24.04
CA ALA A 114 0.63 -6.00 24.34
C ALA A 114 0.15 -5.18 25.57
N PRO A 115 -1.12 -4.71 25.61
CA PRO A 115 -2.08 -4.71 24.50
C PRO A 115 -1.72 -3.65 23.44
N ILE A 116 -1.80 -4.02 22.16
CA ILE A 116 -1.58 -3.10 21.04
C ILE A 116 -2.44 -3.52 19.85
N LEU A 117 -3.06 -2.54 19.16
CA LEU A 117 -3.73 -2.78 17.90
C LEU A 117 -2.71 -3.11 16.81
N ALA A 118 -3.13 -3.88 15.80
CA ALA A 118 -2.19 -4.43 14.83
C ALA A 118 -2.72 -4.44 13.40
N SER A 119 -1.81 -4.25 12.43
CA SER A 119 -2.10 -4.27 11.00
C SER A 119 -0.89 -4.73 10.20
N CYS A 120 -0.98 -5.90 9.55
CA CYS A 120 0.12 -6.41 8.72
C CYS A 120 -0.30 -6.74 7.27
N CYS A 121 -1.56 -7.11 7.03
CA CYS A 121 -1.98 -7.64 5.74
C CYS A 121 -2.18 -6.56 4.67
N ASN A 122 -1.44 -6.69 3.56
CA ASN A 122 -1.72 -6.06 2.27
C ASN A 122 -2.70 -6.95 1.45
N SER A 123 -3.01 -6.60 0.20
CA SER A 123 -3.97 -7.34 -0.64
C SER A 123 -3.69 -8.84 -0.73
N ALA A 124 -2.45 -9.25 -0.97
CA ALA A 124 -2.08 -10.67 -1.06
C ALA A 124 -2.18 -11.38 0.31
N ALA A 125 -1.69 -10.72 1.37
CA ALA A 125 -1.74 -11.29 2.71
C ALA A 125 -3.16 -11.44 3.26
N ILE A 126 -4.12 -10.61 2.83
CA ILE A 126 -5.53 -10.77 3.18
C ILE A 126 -6.07 -12.13 2.72
N TYR A 127 -5.70 -12.58 1.54
CA TYR A 127 -6.10 -13.90 1.05
C TYR A 127 -5.27 -15.05 1.63
N LYS A 128 -3.96 -14.83 1.79
CA LYS A 128 -3.03 -15.90 2.14
C LYS A 128 -2.98 -16.21 3.64
N TYR A 129 -3.17 -15.19 4.48
CA TYR A 129 -3.01 -15.26 5.94
C TYR A 129 -4.22 -14.69 6.68
N PRO A 130 -5.41 -15.32 6.58
CA PRO A 130 -6.63 -14.80 7.23
C PRO A 130 -6.51 -14.70 8.75
N GLU A 131 -5.67 -15.53 9.37
CA GLU A 131 -5.37 -15.51 10.82
C GLU A 131 -4.58 -14.26 11.26
N LEU A 132 -3.99 -13.52 10.32
CA LEU A 132 -3.22 -12.30 10.57
C LEU A 132 -3.98 -10.99 10.27
N HIS A 133 -5.30 -11.04 10.11
CA HIS A 133 -6.08 -9.82 9.83
C HIS A 133 -6.06 -8.81 10.98
N PHE A 134 -5.97 -9.31 12.22
CA PHE A 134 -5.97 -8.50 13.45
C PHE A 134 -7.04 -7.40 13.45
N ASP A 135 -6.66 -6.17 13.85
CA ASP A 135 -7.60 -5.05 13.99
C ASP A 135 -7.82 -4.32 12.66
N TYR A 136 -6.83 -4.32 11.76
CA TYR A 136 -6.89 -3.62 10.48
C TYR A 136 -6.22 -4.40 9.35
N VAL A 137 -6.85 -4.39 8.19
CA VAL A 137 -6.26 -4.82 6.91
C VAL A 137 -6.10 -3.64 5.96
N ARG A 138 -5.16 -3.71 5.03
CA ARG A 138 -4.87 -2.63 4.10
C ARG A 138 -4.93 -3.14 2.65
N PRO A 139 -6.15 -3.38 2.13
CA PRO A 139 -6.32 -3.72 0.72
C PRO A 139 -5.86 -2.55 -0.15
N GLY A 140 -5.08 -2.84 -1.16
CA GLY A 140 -4.64 -1.88 -2.18
C GLY A 140 -5.18 -2.30 -3.54
N ILE A 141 -4.39 -3.02 -4.32
CA ILE A 141 -4.72 -3.40 -5.70
C ILE A 141 -6.06 -4.14 -5.83
N MET A 142 -6.42 -4.96 -4.84
CA MET A 142 -7.70 -5.68 -4.86
C MET A 142 -8.92 -4.75 -4.84
N LEU A 143 -8.82 -3.52 -4.32
CA LEU A 143 -9.91 -2.54 -4.34
C LEU A 143 -10.22 -2.05 -5.75
N TYR A 144 -9.26 -2.18 -6.68
CA TYR A 144 -9.44 -1.84 -8.08
C TYR A 144 -9.93 -3.05 -8.91
N GLY A 145 -10.12 -4.20 -8.25
CA GLY A 145 -10.56 -5.43 -8.90
C GLY A 145 -9.45 -6.17 -9.63
N ALA A 146 -8.19 -5.89 -9.28
CA ALA A 146 -7.04 -6.61 -9.82
C ALA A 146 -6.50 -7.63 -8.82
N THR A 147 -6.07 -8.80 -9.32
CA THR A 147 -5.45 -9.83 -8.49
C THR A 147 -4.08 -9.38 -7.97
N PRO A 148 -3.77 -9.61 -6.68
CA PRO A 148 -2.42 -9.40 -6.18
C PRO A 148 -1.45 -10.54 -6.50
N PHE A 149 -1.89 -11.62 -7.15
CA PHE A 149 -1.11 -12.81 -7.49
C PHE A 149 -0.84 -12.88 -8.98
N ALA A 150 0.37 -13.32 -9.37
CA ALA A 150 0.74 -13.49 -10.76
C ALA A 150 0.14 -14.77 -11.38
N ASP A 151 -0.19 -15.76 -10.55
CA ASP A 151 -0.61 -17.11 -10.94
C ASP A 151 -2.11 -17.39 -10.67
N ARG A 152 -2.88 -16.39 -10.26
CA ARG A 152 -4.32 -16.52 -9.99
C ARG A 152 -5.12 -15.52 -10.81
N ASP A 153 -6.20 -15.99 -11.38
CA ASP A 153 -7.16 -15.13 -12.08
C ASP A 153 -8.02 -14.31 -11.10
N VAL A 154 -8.51 -13.18 -11.56
CA VAL A 154 -9.42 -12.31 -10.77
C VAL A 154 -10.71 -13.03 -10.40
N HIS A 155 -11.18 -13.97 -11.25
CA HIS A 155 -12.37 -14.76 -11.00
C HIS A 155 -12.19 -15.77 -9.86
N ASP A 156 -10.97 -16.28 -9.64
CA ASP A 156 -10.65 -17.18 -8.54
C ASP A 156 -10.76 -16.48 -7.17
N LEU A 157 -10.69 -15.15 -7.17
CA LEU A 157 -10.73 -14.32 -5.98
C LEU A 157 -12.05 -13.53 -5.83
N ASP A 158 -13.02 -13.77 -6.69
CA ASP A 158 -14.30 -13.03 -6.77
C ASP A 158 -14.10 -11.50 -6.84
N LEU A 159 -13.04 -11.05 -7.51
CA LEU A 159 -12.75 -9.65 -7.73
C LEU A 159 -13.45 -9.15 -8.99
N LYS A 160 -13.96 -7.91 -8.93
CA LYS A 160 -14.65 -7.26 -10.06
C LYS A 160 -13.92 -5.95 -10.40
N PRO A 161 -13.57 -5.73 -11.69
CA PRO A 161 -13.01 -4.46 -12.12
C PRO A 161 -13.90 -3.29 -11.72
N VAL A 162 -13.31 -2.25 -11.11
CA VAL A 162 -14.03 -1.03 -10.71
C VAL A 162 -13.80 0.14 -11.68
N MET A 163 -12.86 -0.01 -12.61
CA MET A 163 -12.59 0.95 -13.69
C MET A 163 -12.90 0.32 -15.05
N THR A 164 -13.56 1.08 -15.91
CA THR A 164 -13.69 0.78 -17.33
C THR A 164 -13.00 1.90 -18.10
N PHE A 165 -11.98 1.54 -18.87
CA PHE A 165 -11.29 2.46 -19.76
C PHE A 165 -11.80 2.26 -21.19
N THR A 166 -12.27 3.34 -21.82
CA THR A 166 -12.85 3.29 -23.17
C THR A 166 -12.23 4.35 -24.06
N ALA A 167 -12.11 4.03 -25.34
CA ALA A 167 -11.71 4.96 -26.38
C ALA A 167 -12.54 4.71 -27.64
N GLU A 168 -12.75 5.76 -28.45
CA GLU A 168 -13.48 5.66 -29.70
C GLU A 168 -12.56 5.22 -30.84
N ILE A 169 -13.08 4.40 -31.76
CA ILE A 169 -12.42 4.12 -33.03
C ILE A 169 -12.66 5.30 -33.95
N ILE A 170 -11.58 5.98 -34.37
CA ILE A 170 -11.62 7.16 -35.21
C ILE A 170 -11.34 6.85 -36.69
N ALA A 171 -10.73 5.71 -37.00
CA ALA A 171 -10.52 5.25 -38.38
C ALA A 171 -10.36 3.71 -38.41
N LEU A 172 -10.76 3.13 -39.56
CA LEU A 172 -10.46 1.74 -39.89
C LEU A 172 -9.68 1.72 -41.20
N ASN A 173 -8.54 1.03 -41.24
CA ASN A 173 -7.70 0.89 -42.42
C ASN A 173 -7.50 -0.60 -42.73
N GLU A 174 -7.76 -0.99 -43.98
CA GLU A 174 -7.41 -2.31 -44.46
C GLU A 174 -5.95 -2.33 -44.85
N ILE A 175 -5.17 -3.27 -44.29
CA ILE A 175 -3.77 -3.47 -44.62
C ILE A 175 -3.51 -4.90 -45.09
N GLN A 176 -2.54 -5.03 -46.02
CA GLN A 176 -2.17 -6.30 -46.61
C GLN A 176 -1.00 -6.94 -45.84
N ALA A 177 -0.87 -8.26 -45.97
CA ALA A 177 0.30 -8.96 -45.46
C ALA A 177 1.60 -8.31 -45.99
N GLY A 178 2.56 -8.04 -45.10
CA GLY A 178 3.82 -7.38 -45.41
C GLY A 178 3.81 -5.86 -45.29
N GLU A 179 2.65 -5.21 -45.11
CA GLU A 179 2.58 -3.77 -44.86
C GLU A 179 2.98 -3.44 -43.42
N HIS A 180 3.53 -2.24 -43.22
CA HIS A 180 4.04 -1.78 -41.93
C HIS A 180 3.09 -0.76 -41.28
N VAL A 181 3.14 -0.68 -39.94
CA VAL A 181 2.32 0.26 -39.17
C VAL A 181 3.20 1.19 -38.35
N GLY A 182 2.88 2.48 -38.42
CA GLY A 182 3.40 3.52 -37.54
C GLY A 182 4.86 3.90 -37.75
N TYR A 183 5.36 4.70 -36.82
CA TYR A 183 6.74 5.19 -36.85
C TYR A 183 7.74 4.05 -36.67
N GLY A 184 8.80 4.07 -37.47
CA GLY A 184 9.85 3.06 -37.42
C GLY A 184 9.46 1.69 -37.97
N SER A 185 8.21 1.53 -38.47
CA SER A 185 7.75 0.26 -39.09
C SER A 185 7.97 -0.97 -38.17
N THR A 186 7.81 -0.81 -36.88
CA THR A 186 8.10 -1.86 -35.89
C THR A 186 7.10 -3.00 -35.92
N PHE A 187 5.90 -2.77 -36.44
CA PHE A 187 4.91 -3.80 -36.69
C PHE A 187 4.80 -4.05 -38.18
N THR A 188 4.82 -5.32 -38.58
CA THR A 188 4.57 -5.77 -39.96
C THR A 188 3.40 -6.74 -39.93
N ALA A 189 2.40 -6.50 -40.76
CA ALA A 189 1.24 -7.39 -40.87
C ALA A 189 1.67 -8.77 -41.43
N ASP A 190 1.36 -9.83 -40.71
CA ASP A 190 1.63 -11.22 -41.12
C ASP A 190 0.55 -11.78 -42.05
N GLN A 191 -0.62 -11.13 -42.06
CA GLN A 191 -1.79 -11.45 -42.88
C GLN A 191 -2.56 -10.17 -43.22
N ASN A 192 -3.50 -10.27 -44.15
CA ASN A 192 -4.43 -9.17 -44.39
C ASN A 192 -5.28 -8.93 -43.14
N MET A 193 -5.38 -7.69 -42.69
CA MET A 193 -6.08 -7.34 -41.45
C MET A 193 -6.69 -5.95 -41.52
N THR A 194 -7.66 -5.72 -40.66
CA THR A 194 -8.23 -4.39 -40.42
C THR A 194 -7.53 -3.77 -39.22
N LEU A 195 -6.94 -2.58 -39.42
CA LEU A 195 -6.32 -1.79 -38.38
C LEU A 195 -7.31 -0.76 -37.86
N ALA A 196 -7.60 -0.77 -36.56
CA ALA A 196 -8.40 0.23 -35.89
C ALA A 196 -7.50 1.32 -35.25
N ILE A 197 -7.73 2.56 -35.60
CA ILE A 197 -7.10 3.70 -34.94
C ILE A 197 -8.04 4.18 -33.84
N VAL A 198 -7.55 4.25 -32.62
CA VAL A 198 -8.32 4.67 -31.43
C VAL A 198 -7.91 6.07 -30.97
N SER A 199 -8.83 6.79 -30.35
CA SER A 199 -8.66 8.19 -29.92
C SER A 199 -7.86 8.32 -28.62
N ILE A 200 -6.84 7.48 -28.41
CA ILE A 200 -5.98 7.51 -27.23
C ILE A 200 -4.55 7.12 -27.56
N GLY A 201 -3.61 7.71 -26.84
CA GLY A 201 -2.19 7.39 -26.95
C GLY A 201 -1.38 7.96 -25.79
N TYR A 202 -0.06 7.88 -25.92
CA TYR A 202 0.88 8.34 -24.90
C TYR A 202 0.71 9.82 -24.50
N GLY A 203 0.14 10.65 -25.36
CA GLY A 203 -0.16 12.06 -25.05
C GLY A 203 -1.25 12.23 -24.00
N ASP A 204 -2.06 11.20 -23.75
CA ASP A 204 -3.13 11.20 -22.74
C ASP A 204 -2.65 10.71 -21.38
N GLY A 205 -1.37 10.37 -21.24
CA GLY A 205 -0.77 9.92 -20.00
C GLY A 205 -1.06 8.45 -19.63
N TYR A 206 -1.45 7.62 -20.63
CA TYR A 206 -1.74 6.20 -20.44
C TYR A 206 -0.62 5.30 -20.97
#